data_e78b2dfeb5d22007e95b78ceb632a04d
#
_entry.id   e78b2dfeb5d22007e95b78ceb632a04d
#
_cell.length_a   1.000
_cell.length_b   1.000
_cell.length_c   1.000
_cell.angle_alpha   90.00
_cell.angle_beta   90.00
_cell.angle_gamma   90.00
#
_symmetry.space_group_name_H-M   'P 1'
#
loop_
_entity.id
_entity.type
_entity.pdbx_description
1 polymer ?
#
loop_
_entity_poly.entity_id
_entity_poly.type
_entity_poly.pdbx_seq_one_letter_code
_entity_poly.pdbx_strand_id
1 'polypeptide(L)'
;MSAPVLVLCNDSGLAAAKTSRHLCQALTRLGRSVSCRDTRIMRWAIDQAEKFPARRDAYEDLVHGKWFKFMFDYGFDTVISLDLHWLFTSRLFVDSELITGIHSFWFDDLRSHLKISPMFPLSPLELINGPKVSHHCYGRGQMEELRVLGVKRVLPSALAAPADYLEVATPCTVRDRIAFIGNPGLPVAPTVRAMQAFAKGESIVAMRRLARQELLDELGTGAPTDAWIRQCPQVTELLAAATELRLAQPHTAAILLLIEAGKAHPTAFEFLNRSGVILDAALFVKLVTRYDRPGLVLRLHRRGWLDVYGTPDQWAPYGINSRPTVTFPRLATIYRKYAVHLNAANCARDATANEKLFEIAACGRYSLNLDSPDVRACYSEAEIGLAESDDALEAAAERALQDPDAALAAGEKARQRTANEHLWEHRLKKALA
;
A
#
# COMPACT_ATOMS: atom_id res chain seq x y z
N MET A 1 -20.61 -25.81 13.64
CA MET A 1 -19.80 -25.22 12.53
C MET A 1 -19.80 -23.72 12.74
N SER A 2 -18.64 -23.07 12.62
CA SER A 2 -18.58 -21.60 12.68
C SER A 2 -19.34 -21.00 11.48
N ALA A 3 -20.01 -19.87 11.69
CA ALA A 3 -20.71 -19.16 10.62
C ALA A 3 -19.74 -18.79 9.46
N PRO A 4 -20.22 -18.74 8.23
CA PRO A 4 -19.41 -18.41 7.08
C PRO A 4 -18.93 -16.94 7.11
N VAL A 5 -17.77 -16.68 6.50
CA VAL A 5 -17.17 -15.35 6.36
C VAL A 5 -17.43 -14.82 4.96
N LEU A 6 -17.91 -13.60 4.86
CA LEU A 6 -18.02 -12.88 3.60
C LEU A 6 -16.77 -12.03 3.36
N VAL A 7 -16.08 -12.26 2.24
CA VAL A 7 -14.93 -11.43 1.79
C VAL A 7 -15.40 -10.51 0.66
N LEU A 8 -15.30 -9.21 0.87
CA LEU A 8 -15.60 -8.18 -0.12
C LEU A 8 -14.32 -7.66 -0.75
N CYS A 9 -14.27 -7.67 -2.05
CA CYS A 9 -13.11 -7.24 -2.82
C CYS A 9 -13.50 -6.41 -4.06
N ASN A 10 -12.51 -5.79 -4.66
CA ASN A 10 -12.65 -5.15 -5.97
C ASN A 10 -11.61 -5.75 -6.90
N ASP A 11 -12.05 -6.58 -7.84
CA ASP A 11 -11.18 -7.26 -8.79
C ASP A 11 -10.71 -6.36 -9.95
N SER A 12 -10.95 -5.03 -9.89
CA SER A 12 -10.51 -4.09 -10.92
C SER A 12 -8.98 -3.92 -10.98
N GLY A 13 -8.24 -4.38 -9.97
CA GLY A 13 -6.78 -4.33 -9.90
C GLY A 13 -6.14 -5.68 -9.61
N LEU A 14 -5.02 -5.98 -10.29
CA LEU A 14 -4.27 -7.25 -10.11
C LEU A 14 -3.86 -7.49 -8.64
N ALA A 15 -3.53 -6.43 -7.90
CA ALA A 15 -3.12 -6.53 -6.50
C ALA A 15 -4.30 -6.89 -5.59
N ALA A 16 -5.46 -6.24 -5.77
CA ALA A 16 -6.66 -6.50 -4.98
C ALA A 16 -7.19 -7.92 -5.21
N ALA A 17 -7.28 -8.37 -6.47
CA ALA A 17 -7.69 -9.72 -6.83
C ALA A 17 -6.76 -10.78 -6.21
N LYS A 18 -5.44 -10.55 -6.25
CA LYS A 18 -4.44 -11.41 -5.61
C LYS A 18 -4.68 -11.54 -4.11
N THR A 19 -4.80 -10.40 -3.44
CA THR A 19 -4.94 -10.37 -1.98
C THR A 19 -6.26 -10.98 -1.51
N SER A 20 -7.38 -10.71 -2.20
CA SER A 20 -8.67 -11.34 -1.91
C SER A 20 -8.58 -12.87 -1.95
N ARG A 21 -7.90 -13.39 -2.97
CA ARG A 21 -7.67 -14.83 -3.09
C ARG A 21 -6.85 -15.38 -1.92
N HIS A 22 -5.76 -14.70 -1.55
CA HIS A 22 -4.93 -15.10 -0.41
C HIS A 22 -5.72 -15.11 0.90
N LEU A 23 -6.56 -14.09 1.15
CA LEU A 23 -7.44 -14.05 2.31
C LEU A 23 -8.43 -15.21 2.33
N CYS A 24 -9.07 -15.50 1.19
CA CYS A 24 -10.01 -16.62 1.09
C CYS A 24 -9.31 -17.97 1.35
N GLN A 25 -8.12 -18.17 0.79
CA GLN A 25 -7.33 -19.39 1.02
C GLN A 25 -6.93 -19.54 2.50
N ALA A 26 -6.47 -18.44 3.12
CA ALA A 26 -6.07 -18.44 4.52
C ALA A 26 -7.28 -18.73 5.45
N LEU A 27 -8.45 -18.14 5.20
CA LEU A 27 -9.68 -18.43 5.94
C LEU A 27 -10.08 -19.90 5.80
N THR A 28 -10.01 -20.45 4.58
CA THR A 28 -10.30 -21.88 4.34
C THR A 28 -9.35 -22.79 5.12
N ARG A 29 -8.03 -22.46 5.16
CA ARG A 29 -7.06 -23.19 5.99
C ARG A 29 -7.33 -23.07 7.49
N LEU A 30 -7.96 -21.97 7.91
CA LEU A 30 -8.43 -21.79 9.29
C LEU A 30 -9.77 -22.52 9.58
N GLY A 31 -10.26 -23.32 8.64
CA GLY A 31 -11.51 -24.09 8.80
C GLY A 31 -12.78 -23.25 8.69
N ARG A 32 -12.70 -22.01 8.14
CA ARG A 32 -13.87 -21.16 7.94
C ARG A 32 -14.47 -21.42 6.56
N SER A 33 -15.78 -21.46 6.48
CA SER A 33 -16.50 -21.37 5.22
C SER A 33 -16.43 -19.93 4.69
N VAL A 34 -16.11 -19.74 3.41
CA VAL A 34 -15.82 -18.43 2.83
C VAL A 34 -16.63 -18.21 1.56
N SER A 35 -17.21 -17.03 1.43
CA SER A 35 -17.73 -16.53 0.17
C SER A 35 -17.03 -15.24 -0.21
N CYS A 36 -16.44 -15.19 -1.40
CA CYS A 36 -15.81 -13.99 -1.94
C CYS A 36 -16.77 -13.31 -2.93
N ARG A 37 -16.93 -12.00 -2.82
CA ARG A 37 -17.81 -11.22 -3.69
C ARG A 37 -17.11 -9.95 -4.17
N ASP A 38 -17.21 -9.75 -5.48
CA ASP A 38 -16.72 -8.54 -6.15
C ASP A 38 -17.75 -7.41 -5.99
N THR A 39 -17.29 -6.27 -5.53
CA THR A 39 -18.13 -5.08 -5.30
C THR A 39 -18.28 -4.17 -6.53
N ARG A 40 -17.69 -4.51 -7.68
CA ARG A 40 -17.76 -3.69 -8.92
C ARG A 40 -19.19 -3.40 -9.37
N ILE A 41 -20.08 -4.39 -9.25
CA ILE A 41 -21.47 -4.22 -9.66
C ILE A 41 -22.19 -3.18 -8.80
N MET A 42 -21.82 -3.09 -7.53
CA MET A 42 -22.37 -2.09 -6.62
C MET A 42 -21.82 -0.70 -6.95
N ARG A 43 -20.52 -0.58 -7.21
CA ARG A 43 -19.91 0.67 -7.66
C ARG A 43 -20.56 1.15 -8.95
N TRP A 44 -20.79 0.25 -9.90
CA TRP A 44 -21.54 0.58 -11.11
C TRP A 44 -22.95 1.09 -10.79
N ALA A 45 -23.68 0.48 -9.89
CA ALA A 45 -25.03 0.92 -9.50
C ALA A 45 -25.00 2.31 -8.86
N ILE A 46 -24.01 2.60 -8.02
CA ILE A 46 -23.76 3.91 -7.44
C ILE A 46 -23.47 4.94 -8.54
N ASP A 47 -22.56 4.63 -9.46
CA ASP A 47 -22.23 5.50 -10.59
C ASP A 47 -23.47 5.78 -11.47
N GLN A 48 -24.38 4.79 -11.63
CA GLN A 48 -25.64 5.00 -12.35
C GLN A 48 -26.62 5.87 -11.57
N ALA A 49 -26.71 5.70 -10.25
CA ALA A 49 -27.56 6.54 -9.41
C ALA A 49 -27.09 8.01 -9.40
N GLU A 50 -25.79 8.25 -9.48
CA GLU A 50 -25.24 9.62 -9.64
C GLU A 50 -25.58 10.22 -11.00
N LYS A 51 -25.49 9.44 -12.08
CA LYS A 51 -25.83 9.88 -13.44
C LYS A 51 -27.32 10.11 -13.65
N PHE A 52 -28.15 9.37 -12.93
CA PHE A 52 -29.62 9.39 -13.06
C PHE A 52 -30.28 9.61 -11.70
N PRO A 53 -30.21 10.81 -11.10
CA PRO A 53 -30.71 11.07 -9.74
C PRO A 53 -32.19 10.72 -9.55
N ALA A 54 -33.01 10.85 -10.59
CA ALA A 54 -34.44 10.46 -10.55
C ALA A 54 -34.69 8.94 -10.38
N ARG A 55 -33.66 8.10 -10.54
CA ARG A 55 -33.73 6.65 -10.38
C ARG A 55 -32.92 6.13 -9.22
N ARG A 56 -32.41 7.03 -8.38
CA ARG A 56 -31.51 6.72 -7.27
C ARG A 56 -32.08 5.67 -6.35
N ASP A 57 -33.30 5.87 -5.89
CA ASP A 57 -33.96 4.94 -4.95
C ASP A 57 -34.09 3.53 -5.54
N ALA A 58 -34.40 3.43 -6.84
CA ALA A 58 -34.49 2.13 -7.52
C ALA A 58 -33.13 1.40 -7.60
N TYR A 59 -32.02 2.11 -7.76
CA TYR A 59 -30.69 1.53 -7.75
C TYR A 59 -30.26 1.12 -6.33
N GLU A 60 -30.58 1.96 -5.34
CA GLU A 60 -30.34 1.66 -3.92
C GLU A 60 -31.13 0.41 -3.50
N ASP A 61 -32.42 0.34 -3.80
CA ASP A 61 -33.28 -0.82 -3.49
C ASP A 61 -32.79 -2.10 -4.19
N LEU A 62 -32.33 -2.01 -5.42
CA LEU A 62 -31.77 -3.16 -6.14
C LEU A 62 -30.52 -3.72 -5.45
N VAL A 63 -29.61 -2.83 -5.03
CA VAL A 63 -28.39 -3.22 -4.32
C VAL A 63 -28.75 -3.80 -2.95
N HIS A 64 -29.57 -3.09 -2.17
CA HIS A 64 -29.95 -3.50 -0.82
C HIS A 64 -30.74 -4.81 -0.82
N GLY A 65 -31.73 -4.96 -1.68
CA GLY A 65 -32.57 -6.16 -1.75
C GLY A 65 -31.77 -7.41 -2.12
N LYS A 66 -30.86 -7.33 -3.09
CA LYS A 66 -30.03 -8.48 -3.48
C LYS A 66 -29.04 -8.88 -2.38
N TRP A 67 -28.45 -7.89 -1.69
CA TRP A 67 -27.49 -8.16 -0.61
C TRP A 67 -28.16 -8.69 0.64
N PHE A 68 -29.30 -8.13 1.02
CA PHE A 68 -30.07 -8.60 2.17
C PHE A 68 -30.46 -10.07 2.00
N LYS A 69 -31.01 -10.41 0.83
CA LYS A 69 -31.35 -11.80 0.52
C LYS A 69 -30.12 -12.71 0.57
N PHE A 70 -29.02 -12.30 -0.04
CA PHE A 70 -27.78 -13.07 -0.04
C PHE A 70 -27.24 -13.30 1.38
N MET A 71 -27.19 -12.26 2.22
CA MET A 71 -26.73 -12.41 3.61
C MET A 71 -27.63 -13.32 4.42
N PHE A 72 -28.94 -13.18 4.27
CA PHE A 72 -29.92 -14.01 4.96
C PHE A 72 -29.82 -15.48 4.53
N ASP A 73 -29.72 -15.73 3.23
CA ASP A 73 -29.68 -17.10 2.68
C ASP A 73 -28.39 -17.85 3.11
N TYR A 74 -27.27 -17.15 3.32
CA TYR A 74 -25.99 -17.76 3.66
C TYR A 74 -25.58 -17.64 5.14
N GLY A 75 -26.25 -16.83 5.94
CA GLY A 75 -26.02 -16.72 7.38
C GLY A 75 -24.62 -16.25 7.78
N PHE A 76 -24.05 -15.25 7.06
CA PHE A 76 -22.77 -14.67 7.43
C PHE A 76 -22.83 -13.92 8.75
N ASP A 77 -21.83 -14.12 9.61
CA ASP A 77 -21.66 -13.37 10.85
C ASP A 77 -20.49 -12.36 10.80
N THR A 78 -19.57 -12.54 9.87
CA THR A 78 -18.34 -11.77 9.76
C THR A 78 -18.12 -11.30 8.32
N VAL A 79 -17.79 -10.02 8.18
CA VAL A 79 -17.42 -9.42 6.90
C VAL A 79 -15.97 -9.01 6.95
N ILE A 80 -15.18 -9.45 5.98
CA ILE A 80 -13.82 -8.98 5.72
C ILE A 80 -13.83 -8.18 4.43
N SER A 81 -13.35 -6.96 4.47
CA SER A 81 -13.25 -6.08 3.33
C SER A 81 -11.81 -5.68 3.07
N LEU A 82 -11.42 -5.67 1.81
CA LEU A 82 -10.25 -4.92 1.42
C LEU A 82 -10.63 -3.44 1.36
N ASP A 83 -9.86 -2.60 2.03
CA ASP A 83 -10.16 -1.18 2.15
C ASP A 83 -11.61 -0.94 2.66
N LEU A 84 -12.31 0.05 2.14
CA LEU A 84 -13.69 0.37 2.50
C LEU A 84 -14.74 -0.17 1.50
N HIS A 85 -14.46 -1.24 0.79
CA HIS A 85 -15.43 -1.77 -0.20
C HIS A 85 -16.78 -2.15 0.42
N TRP A 86 -16.82 -2.46 1.71
CA TRP A 86 -18.05 -2.71 2.45
C TRP A 86 -18.95 -1.46 2.57
N LEU A 87 -18.41 -0.25 2.49
CA LEU A 87 -19.22 0.98 2.57
C LEU A 87 -20.25 1.10 1.45
N PHE A 88 -20.01 0.48 0.30
CA PHE A 88 -21.00 0.45 -0.79
C PHE A 88 -22.28 -0.35 -0.43
N THR A 89 -22.22 -1.10 0.67
CA THR A 89 -23.31 -1.92 1.18
C THR A 89 -23.65 -1.57 2.62
N SER A 90 -23.10 -0.50 3.14
CA SER A 90 -22.83 -0.19 4.54
C SER A 90 -24.00 -0.30 5.49
N ARG A 91 -25.17 0.21 5.10
CA ARG A 91 -26.32 0.25 5.99
C ARG A 91 -26.78 -1.15 6.39
N LEU A 92 -26.76 -2.09 5.45
CA LEU A 92 -27.16 -3.48 5.69
C LEU A 92 -26.21 -4.21 6.65
N PHE A 93 -24.91 -3.96 6.56
CA PHE A 93 -23.94 -4.65 7.40
C PHE A 93 -23.88 -4.07 8.82
N VAL A 94 -23.99 -2.74 8.96
CA VAL A 94 -23.92 -2.07 10.27
C VAL A 94 -25.20 -2.32 11.06
N ASP A 95 -26.37 -2.26 10.39
CA ASP A 95 -27.68 -2.40 11.03
C ASP A 95 -28.11 -3.86 11.21
N SER A 96 -27.51 -4.81 10.50
CA SER A 96 -27.86 -6.22 10.59
C SER A 96 -27.41 -6.85 11.91
N GLU A 97 -28.34 -7.39 12.68
CA GLU A 97 -28.04 -8.17 13.89
C GLU A 97 -27.24 -9.46 13.60
N LEU A 98 -27.31 -9.96 12.37
CA LEU A 98 -26.58 -11.15 11.94
C LEU A 98 -25.05 -10.90 11.86
N ILE A 99 -24.63 -9.69 11.53
CA ILE A 99 -23.21 -9.35 11.42
C ILE A 99 -22.68 -8.94 12.79
N THR A 100 -21.70 -9.69 13.29
CA THR A 100 -21.03 -9.45 14.57
C THR A 100 -19.73 -8.66 14.42
N GLY A 101 -19.07 -8.74 13.23
CA GLY A 101 -17.81 -8.04 12.97
C GLY A 101 -17.61 -7.65 11.52
N ILE A 102 -17.08 -6.47 11.31
CA ILE A 102 -16.65 -5.95 10.01
C ILE A 102 -15.16 -5.58 10.13
N HIS A 103 -14.32 -6.26 9.37
CA HIS A 103 -12.87 -6.09 9.40
C HIS A 103 -12.38 -5.51 8.08
N SER A 104 -12.02 -4.23 8.08
CA SER A 104 -11.42 -3.56 6.92
C SER A 104 -9.90 -3.72 6.95
N PHE A 105 -9.35 -4.48 6.02
CA PHE A 105 -7.91 -4.57 5.80
C PHE A 105 -7.50 -3.55 4.74
N TRP A 106 -6.69 -2.58 5.14
CA TRP A 106 -6.26 -1.50 4.28
C TRP A 106 -5.07 -1.89 3.44
N PHE A 107 -5.18 -1.69 2.13
CA PHE A 107 -4.15 -1.99 1.13
C PHE A 107 -3.75 -0.78 0.32
N ASP A 108 -4.69 0.13 0.08
CA ASP A 108 -4.50 1.23 -0.84
C ASP A 108 -4.49 2.58 -0.13
N ASP A 109 -4.33 3.64 -0.91
CA ASP A 109 -4.35 5.00 -0.43
C ASP A 109 -5.74 5.39 0.10
N LEU A 110 -5.79 5.86 1.33
CA LEU A 110 -7.02 6.30 2.00
C LEU A 110 -7.84 7.31 1.19
N ARG A 111 -7.17 8.17 0.42
CA ARG A 111 -7.84 9.22 -0.35
C ARG A 111 -8.80 8.67 -1.41
N SER A 112 -8.44 7.56 -2.04
CA SER A 112 -9.27 6.94 -3.07
C SER A 112 -10.57 6.36 -2.50
N HIS A 113 -10.55 6.01 -1.22
CA HIS A 113 -11.67 5.37 -0.55
C HIS A 113 -12.52 6.32 0.29
N LEU A 114 -11.95 7.44 0.75
CA LEU A 114 -12.68 8.43 1.57
C LEU A 114 -13.37 9.53 0.75
N LYS A 115 -13.11 9.63 -0.55
CA LYS A 115 -13.97 10.37 -1.49
C LYS A 115 -15.26 9.59 -1.73
N ILE A 116 -16.02 9.38 -0.65
CA ILE A 116 -17.27 8.66 -0.71
C ILE A 116 -18.32 9.58 -1.32
N SER A 117 -19.04 9.01 -2.29
CA SER A 117 -20.15 9.63 -2.96
C SER A 117 -21.11 10.30 -1.97
N PRO A 118 -21.67 11.49 -2.31
CA PRO A 118 -22.74 12.12 -1.55
C PRO A 118 -24.03 11.28 -1.44
N MET A 119 -24.04 10.06 -1.99
CA MET A 119 -25.16 9.13 -1.93
C MET A 119 -25.48 8.59 -0.53
N PHE A 120 -24.57 8.68 0.44
CA PHE A 120 -24.84 8.13 1.77
C PHE A 120 -25.41 9.22 2.69
N PRO A 121 -26.61 9.02 3.25
CA PRO A 121 -27.27 10.01 4.13
C PRO A 121 -26.59 10.14 5.50
N LEU A 122 -25.71 9.19 5.87
CA LEU A 122 -24.91 9.24 7.09
C LEU A 122 -23.51 9.77 6.79
N SER A 123 -22.94 10.49 7.73
CA SER A 123 -21.52 10.83 7.68
C SER A 123 -20.71 9.55 7.48
N PRO A 124 -19.84 9.47 6.46
CA PRO A 124 -18.96 8.31 6.28
C PRO A 124 -18.21 7.95 7.56
N LEU A 125 -17.86 8.95 8.36
CA LEU A 125 -17.15 8.78 9.62
C LEU A 125 -18.00 8.06 10.68
N GLU A 126 -19.31 8.27 10.71
CA GLU A 126 -20.22 7.56 11.63
C GLU A 126 -20.28 6.08 11.29
N LEU A 127 -20.37 5.75 10.00
CA LEU A 127 -20.38 4.36 9.54
C LEU A 127 -19.08 3.63 9.85
N ILE A 128 -17.93 4.23 9.50
CA ILE A 128 -16.62 3.61 9.74
C ILE A 128 -16.24 3.53 11.22
N ASN A 129 -16.88 4.32 12.08
CA ASN A 129 -16.78 4.25 13.54
C ASN A 129 -17.85 3.37 14.19
N GLY A 130 -18.66 2.68 13.40
CA GLY A 130 -19.67 1.75 13.92
C GLY A 130 -19.09 0.74 14.90
N PRO A 131 -19.86 0.29 15.90
CA PRO A 131 -19.36 -0.54 17.01
C PRO A 131 -18.81 -1.90 16.56
N LYS A 132 -19.20 -2.37 15.39
CA LYS A 132 -18.78 -3.66 14.81
C LYS A 132 -17.58 -3.52 13.87
N VAL A 133 -17.14 -2.29 13.55
CA VAL A 133 -16.12 -2.03 12.53
C VAL A 133 -14.72 -1.95 13.15
N SER A 134 -13.77 -2.64 12.56
CA SER A 134 -12.35 -2.60 12.91
C SER A 134 -11.51 -2.34 11.66
N HIS A 135 -10.50 -1.48 11.77
CA HIS A 135 -9.61 -1.10 10.67
C HIS A 135 -8.22 -1.66 10.91
N HIS A 136 -7.78 -2.55 10.03
CA HIS A 136 -6.48 -3.22 10.10
C HIS A 136 -5.52 -2.56 9.12
N CYS A 137 -4.52 -1.84 9.63
CA CYS A 137 -3.60 -1.02 8.85
C CYS A 137 -2.22 -1.66 8.74
N TYR A 138 -1.65 -1.66 7.54
CA TYR A 138 -0.37 -2.30 7.27
C TYR A 138 0.85 -1.47 7.69
N GLY A 139 0.69 -0.17 7.99
CA GLY A 139 1.79 0.69 8.37
C GLY A 139 1.38 1.77 9.37
N ARG A 140 2.37 2.27 10.12
CA ARG A 140 2.17 3.33 11.12
C ARG A 140 1.59 4.59 10.50
N GLY A 141 2.07 4.98 9.32
CA GLY A 141 1.59 6.17 8.62
C GLY A 141 0.10 6.12 8.34
N GLN A 142 -0.38 4.99 7.83
CA GLN A 142 -1.78 4.80 7.54
C GLN A 142 -2.65 4.80 8.82
N MET A 143 -2.14 4.23 9.91
CA MET A 143 -2.83 4.29 11.19
C MET A 143 -3.04 5.74 11.66
N GLU A 144 -2.01 6.58 11.54
CA GLU A 144 -2.09 7.98 11.96
C GLU A 144 -2.96 8.81 11.01
N GLU A 145 -2.94 8.53 9.70
CA GLU A 145 -3.87 9.13 8.74
C GLU A 145 -5.33 8.87 9.13
N LEU A 146 -5.67 7.61 9.48
CA LEU A 146 -7.01 7.27 9.94
C LEU A 146 -7.37 7.94 11.26
N ARG A 147 -6.44 7.99 12.21
CA ARG A 147 -6.67 8.65 13.51
C ARG A 147 -6.92 10.15 13.38
N VAL A 148 -6.16 10.84 12.54
CA VAL A 148 -6.35 12.28 12.25
C VAL A 148 -7.73 12.52 11.65
N LEU A 149 -8.25 11.59 10.85
CA LEU A 149 -9.59 11.65 10.32
C LEU A 149 -10.68 11.30 11.33
N GLY A 150 -10.33 10.96 12.57
CA GLY A 150 -11.27 10.62 13.62
C GLY A 150 -11.73 9.16 13.64
N VAL A 151 -11.04 8.26 12.93
CA VAL A 151 -11.33 6.81 12.97
C VAL A 151 -10.85 6.21 14.29
N LYS A 152 -11.75 5.49 14.99
CA LYS A 152 -11.52 5.09 16.39
C LYS A 152 -10.86 3.72 16.56
N ARG A 153 -11.31 2.69 15.84
CA ARG A 153 -10.84 1.29 16.01
C ARG A 153 -9.79 0.95 14.99
N VAL A 154 -8.61 1.58 15.10
CA VAL A 154 -7.47 1.40 14.20
C VAL A 154 -6.46 0.45 14.83
N LEU A 155 -6.23 -0.68 14.21
CA LEU A 155 -5.40 -1.78 14.69
C LEU A 155 -4.20 -2.02 13.77
N PRO A 156 -2.99 -2.28 14.30
CA PRO A 156 -1.85 -2.63 13.49
C PRO A 156 -2.01 -4.04 12.91
N SER A 157 -1.87 -4.19 11.61
CA SER A 157 -1.87 -5.46 10.91
C SER A 157 -0.94 -5.39 9.70
N ALA A 158 0.33 -5.67 9.89
CA ALA A 158 1.28 -5.74 8.78
C ALA A 158 0.72 -6.65 7.66
N LEU A 159 1.12 -6.38 6.43
CA LEU A 159 0.84 -7.27 5.30
C LEU A 159 1.45 -8.65 5.55
N ALA A 160 1.13 -9.63 4.73
CA ALA A 160 1.52 -11.02 4.96
C ALA A 160 1.79 -11.76 3.66
N ALA A 161 2.45 -12.89 3.75
CA ALA A 161 2.60 -13.83 2.64
C ALA A 161 1.44 -14.84 2.60
N PRO A 162 1.09 -15.36 1.42
CA PRO A 162 0.26 -16.54 1.31
C PRO A 162 1.08 -17.80 1.63
N ALA A 163 0.49 -18.77 2.35
CA ALA A 163 1.17 -20.01 2.70
C ALA A 163 1.59 -20.83 1.48
N ASP A 164 0.87 -20.73 0.35
CA ASP A 164 1.24 -21.38 -0.92
C ASP A 164 2.66 -21.02 -1.38
N TYR A 165 3.17 -19.83 -1.02
CA TYR A 165 4.52 -19.40 -1.40
C TYR A 165 5.61 -20.16 -0.63
N LEU A 166 5.31 -20.76 0.51
CA LEU A 166 6.22 -21.67 1.22
C LEU A 166 6.45 -22.98 0.45
N GLU A 167 5.47 -23.42 -0.35
CA GLU A 167 5.41 -24.75 -0.97
C GLU A 167 5.95 -24.78 -2.42
N VAL A 168 6.19 -23.61 -3.03
CA VAL A 168 6.64 -23.55 -4.44
C VAL A 168 8.03 -24.18 -4.60
N ALA A 169 8.11 -25.29 -5.29
CA ALA A 169 9.34 -26.06 -5.51
C ALA A 169 10.10 -25.60 -6.77
N THR A 170 10.44 -24.33 -6.88
CA THR A 170 11.25 -23.82 -7.99
C THR A 170 12.70 -23.62 -7.53
N PRO A 171 13.70 -24.22 -8.19
CA PRO A 171 15.10 -24.04 -7.83
C PRO A 171 15.57 -22.61 -8.07
N CYS A 172 16.53 -22.15 -7.29
CA CYS A 172 17.26 -20.92 -7.55
C CYS A 172 18.21 -21.14 -8.72
N THR A 173 17.97 -20.48 -9.85
CA THR A 173 18.78 -20.65 -11.06
C THR A 173 19.55 -19.38 -11.45
N VAL A 174 19.25 -18.23 -10.83
CA VAL A 174 19.92 -16.95 -11.08
C VAL A 174 20.53 -16.47 -9.77
N ARG A 175 21.86 -16.48 -9.73
CA ARG A 175 22.64 -16.16 -8.52
C ARG A 175 23.53 -14.92 -8.70
N ASP A 176 23.77 -14.52 -9.93
CA ASP A 176 24.63 -13.42 -10.35
C ASP A 176 23.87 -12.13 -10.68
N ARG A 177 22.56 -12.15 -10.48
CA ARG A 177 21.67 -11.02 -10.74
C ARG A 177 20.61 -10.89 -9.66
N ILE A 178 20.14 -9.65 -9.50
CA ILE A 178 19.06 -9.26 -8.59
C ILE A 178 17.77 -9.10 -9.40
N ALA A 179 16.63 -9.51 -8.88
CA ALA A 179 15.36 -9.19 -9.51
C ALA A 179 14.65 -8.02 -8.79
N PHE A 180 14.05 -7.15 -9.59
CA PHE A 180 13.07 -6.19 -9.12
C PHE A 180 11.73 -6.43 -9.83
N ILE A 181 10.64 -6.53 -9.08
CA ILE A 181 9.30 -6.71 -9.63
C ILE A 181 8.44 -5.52 -9.24
N GLY A 182 8.05 -4.69 -10.21
CA GLY A 182 7.20 -3.53 -9.96
C GLY A 182 7.39 -2.42 -10.98
N ASN A 183 6.57 -1.39 -10.83
CA ASN A 183 6.60 -0.18 -11.63
C ASN A 183 7.39 0.93 -10.91
N PRO A 184 7.77 2.04 -11.59
CA PRO A 184 8.55 3.13 -10.98
C PRO A 184 7.88 3.76 -9.74
N GLY A 185 6.57 3.70 -9.64
CA GLY A 185 5.80 4.29 -8.55
C GLY A 185 4.55 5.00 -9.06
N LEU A 186 4.37 6.27 -8.69
CA LEU A 186 3.27 7.08 -9.21
C LEU A 186 3.43 7.26 -10.74
N PRO A 187 2.32 7.33 -11.50
CA PRO A 187 2.35 7.44 -12.96
C PRO A 187 2.71 8.87 -13.43
N VAL A 188 3.72 9.47 -12.81
CA VAL A 188 4.26 10.77 -13.21
C VAL A 188 5.58 10.50 -13.92
N ALA A 189 5.68 10.92 -15.18
CA ALA A 189 6.93 10.87 -15.90
C ALA A 189 8.00 11.70 -15.16
N PRO A 190 9.26 11.23 -15.13
CA PRO A 190 10.34 12.01 -14.52
C PRO A 190 10.53 13.31 -15.29
N THR A 191 10.82 14.39 -14.57
CA THR A 191 11.16 15.67 -15.21
C THR A 191 12.52 15.58 -15.92
N VAL A 192 12.78 16.52 -16.82
CA VAL A 192 14.10 16.64 -17.47
C VAL A 192 15.22 16.79 -16.43
N ARG A 193 14.98 17.58 -15.36
CA ARG A 193 15.93 17.75 -14.24
C ARG A 193 16.21 16.42 -13.54
N ALA A 194 15.15 15.65 -13.25
CA ALA A 194 15.29 14.34 -12.63
C ALA A 194 16.07 13.36 -13.52
N MET A 195 15.81 13.34 -14.82
CA MET A 195 16.55 12.48 -15.75
C MET A 195 18.03 12.87 -15.84
N GLN A 196 18.36 14.16 -15.84
CA GLN A 196 19.74 14.63 -15.81
C GLN A 196 20.45 14.25 -14.50
N ALA A 197 19.77 14.39 -13.35
CA ALA A 197 20.29 13.97 -12.06
C ALA A 197 20.52 12.46 -11.98
N PHE A 198 19.58 11.67 -12.46
CA PHE A 198 19.78 10.23 -12.62
C PHE A 198 20.97 9.91 -13.53
N ALA A 199 21.13 10.62 -14.67
CA ALA A 199 22.23 10.39 -15.58
C ALA A 199 23.61 10.66 -14.91
N LYS A 200 23.68 11.63 -14.01
CA LYS A 200 24.88 11.95 -13.22
C LYS A 200 25.13 10.96 -12.06
N GLY A 201 24.19 10.08 -11.74
CA GLY A 201 24.30 9.16 -10.61
C GLY A 201 24.13 9.85 -9.25
N GLU A 202 23.30 10.90 -9.21
CA GLU A 202 23.01 11.62 -7.96
C GLU A 202 22.45 10.67 -6.89
N SER A 203 22.80 10.94 -5.63
CA SER A 203 22.33 10.15 -4.48
C SER A 203 20.83 10.31 -4.23
N ILE A 204 20.21 9.36 -3.52
CA ILE A 204 18.81 9.46 -3.09
C ILE A 204 18.56 10.76 -2.32
N VAL A 205 19.50 11.22 -1.50
CA VAL A 205 19.36 12.47 -0.76
C VAL A 205 19.28 13.67 -1.71
N ALA A 206 20.14 13.71 -2.74
CA ALA A 206 20.09 14.75 -3.77
C ALA A 206 18.78 14.68 -4.57
N MET A 207 18.32 13.48 -4.91
CA MET A 207 17.07 13.25 -5.62
C MET A 207 15.83 13.69 -4.80
N ARG A 208 15.84 13.49 -3.49
CA ARG A 208 14.78 13.99 -2.59
C ARG A 208 14.74 15.51 -2.53
N ARG A 209 15.91 16.17 -2.48
CA ARG A 209 16.00 17.65 -2.54
C ARG A 209 15.45 18.18 -3.87
N LEU A 210 15.81 17.54 -4.97
CA LEU A 210 15.28 17.88 -6.29
C LEU A 210 13.76 17.71 -6.33
N ALA A 211 13.24 16.58 -5.87
CA ALA A 211 11.80 16.31 -5.82
C ALA A 211 11.06 17.36 -4.98
N ARG A 212 11.62 17.74 -3.83
CA ARG A 212 11.07 18.82 -2.99
C ARG A 212 11.04 20.15 -3.73
N GLN A 213 12.14 20.53 -4.37
CA GLN A 213 12.20 21.78 -5.12
C GLN A 213 11.14 21.82 -6.23
N GLU A 214 11.02 20.75 -7.02
CA GLU A 214 10.01 20.64 -8.06
C GLU A 214 8.59 20.74 -7.51
N LEU A 215 8.32 20.12 -6.36
CA LEU A 215 7.02 20.22 -5.68
C LEU A 215 6.69 21.64 -5.22
N LEU A 216 7.68 22.36 -4.72
CA LEU A 216 7.53 23.77 -4.30
C LEU A 216 7.38 24.71 -5.50
N ASP A 217 8.10 24.45 -6.60
CA ASP A 217 7.97 25.20 -7.87
C ASP A 217 6.57 25.00 -8.50
N GLU A 218 5.92 23.85 -8.28
CA GLU A 218 4.57 23.54 -8.74
C GLU A 218 3.46 24.20 -7.89
N LEU A 219 3.78 24.68 -6.68
CA LEU A 219 2.80 25.37 -5.84
C LEU A 219 2.41 26.71 -6.49
N GLY A 220 1.11 26.90 -6.72
CA GLY A 220 0.60 28.11 -7.33
C GLY A 220 0.55 28.13 -8.87
N THR A 221 0.83 26.99 -9.55
CA THR A 221 0.91 26.93 -11.02
C THR A 221 -0.15 26.06 -11.72
N GLY A 222 -1.30 25.81 -11.08
CA GLY A 222 -2.43 25.11 -11.70
C GLY A 222 -2.75 23.73 -11.14
N ALA A 223 -2.09 23.32 -10.06
CA ALA A 223 -2.36 22.08 -9.36
C ALA A 223 -3.58 22.21 -8.41
N PRO A 224 -4.13 21.10 -7.87
CA PRO A 224 -5.18 21.14 -6.83
C PRO A 224 -4.82 22.04 -5.64
N THR A 225 -3.51 22.18 -5.35
CA THR A 225 -2.96 23.05 -4.31
C THR A 225 -3.27 24.54 -4.51
N ASP A 226 -3.48 24.99 -5.74
CA ASP A 226 -3.81 26.39 -6.03
C ASP A 226 -5.12 26.84 -5.39
N ALA A 227 -6.11 25.94 -5.36
CA ALA A 227 -7.37 26.22 -4.69
C ALA A 227 -7.18 26.40 -3.19
N TRP A 228 -6.28 25.62 -2.58
CA TRP A 228 -5.98 25.71 -1.15
C TRP A 228 -5.23 27.01 -0.84
N ILE A 229 -4.21 27.34 -1.66
CA ILE A 229 -3.37 28.54 -1.47
C ILE A 229 -4.21 29.81 -1.65
N ARG A 230 -5.11 29.84 -2.63
CA ARG A 230 -6.05 30.99 -2.80
C ARG A 230 -6.95 31.21 -1.58
N GLN A 231 -7.37 30.14 -0.91
CA GLN A 231 -8.24 30.20 0.26
C GLN A 231 -7.46 30.43 1.56
N CYS A 232 -6.25 29.88 1.65
CA CYS A 232 -5.36 29.99 2.82
C CYS A 232 -3.90 30.05 2.36
N PRO A 233 -3.33 31.26 2.13
CA PRO A 233 -1.94 31.42 1.65
C PRO A 233 -0.88 30.77 2.53
N GLN A 234 -1.12 30.67 3.84
CA GLN A 234 -0.21 30.04 4.80
C GLN A 234 -0.04 28.52 4.57
N VAL A 235 -0.85 27.89 3.71
CA VAL A 235 -0.67 26.50 3.30
C VAL A 235 0.68 26.31 2.59
N THR A 236 1.17 27.30 1.84
CA THR A 236 2.50 27.24 1.20
C THR A 236 3.62 27.04 2.22
N GLU A 237 3.60 27.81 3.31
CA GLU A 237 4.60 27.72 4.38
C GLU A 237 4.52 26.40 5.14
N LEU A 238 3.28 25.94 5.44
CA LEU A 238 3.04 24.63 6.06
C LEU A 238 3.63 23.49 5.22
N LEU A 239 3.33 23.47 3.90
CA LEU A 239 3.83 22.42 3.00
C LEU A 239 5.35 22.50 2.84
N ALA A 240 5.91 23.70 2.75
CA ALA A 240 7.36 23.89 2.71
C ALA A 240 8.06 23.35 3.97
N ALA A 241 7.50 23.65 5.16
CA ALA A 241 8.01 23.14 6.43
C ALA A 241 7.87 21.61 6.54
N ALA A 242 6.72 21.05 6.19
CA ALA A 242 6.48 19.61 6.24
C ALA A 242 7.38 18.83 5.26
N THR A 243 7.64 19.38 4.07
CA THR A 243 8.57 18.76 3.10
C THR A 243 10.03 18.86 3.53
N GLU A 244 10.42 19.90 4.26
CA GLU A 244 11.75 19.99 4.89
C GLU A 244 11.93 18.94 5.98
N LEU A 245 10.93 18.78 6.85
CA LEU A 245 10.92 17.70 7.83
C LEU A 245 11.01 16.32 7.16
N ARG A 246 10.38 16.14 6.00
CA ARG A 246 10.47 14.88 5.23
C ARG A 246 11.88 14.59 4.72
N LEU A 247 12.65 15.59 4.34
CA LEU A 247 14.07 15.42 3.98
C LEU A 247 14.91 14.93 5.17
N ALA A 248 14.67 15.51 6.35
CA ALA A 248 15.37 15.15 7.58
C ALA A 248 14.93 13.77 8.14
N GLN A 249 13.67 13.40 7.93
CA GLN A 249 13.04 12.22 8.49
C GLN A 249 12.28 11.40 7.41
N PRO A 250 13.02 10.80 6.46
CA PRO A 250 12.37 10.16 5.28
C PRO A 250 11.53 8.93 5.60
N HIS A 251 11.65 8.38 6.80
CA HIS A 251 10.91 7.20 7.26
C HIS A 251 9.79 7.54 8.26
N THR A 252 9.59 8.82 8.57
CA THR A 252 8.43 9.26 9.38
C THR A 252 7.21 9.41 8.48
N ALA A 253 6.05 8.99 8.94
CA ALA A 253 4.81 9.12 8.18
C ALA A 253 4.51 10.59 7.85
N ALA A 254 4.13 10.86 6.60
CA ALA A 254 3.91 12.22 6.09
C ALA A 254 2.87 13.00 6.90
N ILE A 255 1.82 12.31 7.36
CA ILE A 255 0.79 12.94 8.20
C ILE A 255 1.35 13.42 9.55
N LEU A 256 2.30 12.71 10.14
CA LEU A 256 2.95 13.13 11.39
C LEU A 256 3.83 14.37 11.16
N LEU A 257 4.49 14.44 10.00
CA LEU A 257 5.29 15.62 9.62
C LEU A 257 4.42 16.84 9.36
N LEU A 258 3.23 16.65 8.79
CA LEU A 258 2.22 17.72 8.66
C LEU A 258 1.71 18.20 10.02
N ILE A 259 1.44 17.29 10.95
CA ILE A 259 1.03 17.64 12.32
C ILE A 259 2.14 18.44 13.01
N GLU A 260 3.38 18.00 12.87
CA GLU A 260 4.53 18.70 13.47
C GLU A 260 4.71 20.11 12.88
N ALA A 261 4.71 20.24 11.56
CA ALA A 261 4.75 21.53 10.87
C ALA A 261 3.53 22.40 11.23
N GLY A 262 2.37 21.79 11.43
CA GLY A 262 1.13 22.44 11.82
C GLY A 262 1.20 23.15 13.16
N LYS A 263 2.11 22.77 14.07
CA LYS A 263 2.32 23.48 15.35
C LYS A 263 2.82 24.91 15.13
N ALA A 264 3.65 25.14 14.10
CA ALA A 264 4.11 26.47 13.71
C ALA A 264 3.14 27.19 12.76
N HIS A 265 2.26 26.44 12.07
CA HIS A 265 1.31 26.95 11.07
C HIS A 265 -0.14 26.49 11.39
N PRO A 266 -0.70 26.81 12.56
CA PRO A 266 -1.96 26.23 13.03
C PRO A 266 -3.16 26.59 12.14
N THR A 267 -3.22 27.81 11.62
CA THR A 267 -4.29 28.26 10.73
C THR A 267 -4.34 27.44 9.44
N ALA A 268 -3.18 27.18 8.82
CA ALA A 268 -3.09 26.38 7.60
C ALA A 268 -3.45 24.92 7.85
N PHE A 269 -2.98 24.36 8.96
CA PHE A 269 -3.28 22.98 9.33
C PHE A 269 -4.79 22.78 9.58
N GLU A 270 -5.40 23.69 10.33
CA GLU A 270 -6.83 23.65 10.61
C GLU A 270 -7.66 23.80 9.32
N PHE A 271 -7.22 24.68 8.40
CA PHE A 271 -7.85 24.82 7.09
C PHE A 271 -7.81 23.51 6.31
N LEU A 272 -6.65 22.85 6.18
CA LEU A 272 -6.53 21.57 5.46
C LEU A 272 -7.42 20.47 6.06
N ASN A 273 -7.51 20.43 7.39
CA ASN A 273 -8.33 19.44 8.09
C ASN A 273 -9.82 19.70 7.88
N ARG A 274 -10.30 20.94 8.08
CA ARG A 274 -11.72 21.32 7.90
C ARG A 274 -12.18 21.21 6.44
N SER A 275 -11.29 21.47 5.49
CA SER A 275 -11.59 21.35 4.06
C SER A 275 -11.55 19.90 3.55
N GLY A 276 -11.22 18.93 4.42
CA GLY A 276 -11.13 17.51 4.05
C GLY A 276 -9.98 17.16 3.10
N VAL A 277 -8.99 18.06 2.93
CA VAL A 277 -7.86 17.87 2.00
C VAL A 277 -6.54 17.51 2.70
N ILE A 278 -6.59 17.21 3.99
CA ILE A 278 -5.41 16.88 4.81
C ILE A 278 -4.65 15.66 4.26
N LEU A 279 -5.33 14.67 3.69
CA LEU A 279 -4.70 13.50 3.07
C LEU A 279 -4.04 13.84 1.73
N ASP A 280 -4.58 14.78 0.98
CA ASP A 280 -3.96 15.26 -0.26
C ASP A 280 -2.68 16.04 0.07
N ALA A 281 -2.69 16.82 1.17
CA ALA A 281 -1.50 17.46 1.71
C ALA A 281 -0.46 16.44 2.21
N ALA A 282 -0.88 15.36 2.86
CA ALA A 282 0.00 14.27 3.24
C ALA A 282 0.63 13.60 2.01
N LEU A 283 -0.14 13.38 0.93
CA LEU A 283 0.44 12.88 -0.31
C LEU A 283 1.48 13.83 -0.89
N PHE A 284 1.23 15.14 -0.89
CA PHE A 284 2.20 16.12 -1.35
C PHE A 284 3.54 15.93 -0.61
N VAL A 285 3.51 15.75 0.71
CA VAL A 285 4.71 15.47 1.51
C VAL A 285 5.35 14.12 1.17
N LYS A 286 4.55 13.09 0.90
CA LYS A 286 5.04 11.77 0.45
C LYS A 286 5.82 11.86 -0.86
N LEU A 287 5.42 12.73 -1.76
CA LEU A 287 6.06 12.90 -3.08
C LEU A 287 7.51 13.38 -3.03
N VAL A 288 8.00 13.88 -1.91
CA VAL A 288 9.43 14.17 -1.71
C VAL A 288 10.31 12.94 -1.96
N THR A 289 9.79 11.74 -1.67
CA THR A 289 10.49 10.46 -1.89
C THR A 289 10.11 9.77 -3.21
N ARG A 290 9.48 10.49 -4.14
CA ARG A 290 8.98 9.91 -5.42
C ARG A 290 10.06 9.30 -6.29
N TYR A 291 11.28 9.77 -6.17
CA TYR A 291 12.44 9.31 -6.94
C TYR A 291 13.26 8.22 -6.26
N ASP A 292 12.96 7.85 -5.02
CA ASP A 292 13.73 6.83 -4.27
C ASP A 292 13.72 5.48 -5.01
N ARG A 293 12.53 4.98 -5.34
CA ARG A 293 12.41 3.69 -6.03
C ARG A 293 13.08 3.67 -7.41
N PRO A 294 12.76 4.59 -8.34
CA PRO A 294 13.43 4.58 -9.63
C PRO A 294 14.93 4.85 -9.51
N GLY A 295 15.39 5.66 -8.55
CA GLY A 295 16.80 5.90 -8.29
C GLY A 295 17.55 4.62 -7.91
N LEU A 296 17.04 3.85 -6.97
CA LEU A 296 17.61 2.56 -6.56
C LEU A 296 17.64 1.55 -7.71
N VAL A 297 16.52 1.46 -8.45
CA VAL A 297 16.44 0.56 -9.62
C VAL A 297 17.45 0.94 -10.69
N LEU A 298 17.55 2.24 -11.04
CA LEU A 298 18.51 2.73 -12.03
C LEU A 298 19.94 2.50 -11.61
N ARG A 299 20.26 2.72 -10.33
CA ARG A 299 21.61 2.54 -9.79
C ARG A 299 22.09 1.11 -9.95
N LEU A 300 21.31 0.12 -9.53
CA LEU A 300 21.65 -1.30 -9.67
C LEU A 300 21.57 -1.77 -11.14
N HIS A 301 20.65 -1.22 -11.92
CA HIS A 301 20.51 -1.54 -13.34
C HIS A 301 21.76 -1.12 -14.15
N ARG A 302 22.32 0.06 -13.89
CA ARG A 302 23.55 0.56 -14.53
C ARG A 302 24.79 -0.28 -14.20
N ARG A 303 24.84 -0.92 -13.05
CA ARG A 303 25.87 -1.90 -12.70
C ARG A 303 25.71 -3.22 -13.47
N GLY A 304 24.64 -3.37 -14.24
CA GLY A 304 24.32 -4.64 -14.90
C GLY A 304 23.83 -5.72 -13.96
N TRP A 305 23.52 -5.39 -12.71
CA TRP A 305 23.14 -6.38 -11.68
C TRP A 305 21.64 -6.66 -11.62
N LEU A 306 20.79 -5.83 -12.22
CA LEU A 306 19.34 -5.87 -11.98
C LEU A 306 18.54 -6.29 -13.22
N ASP A 307 17.69 -7.29 -13.06
CA ASP A 307 16.59 -7.62 -13.96
C ASP A 307 15.31 -6.97 -13.48
N VAL A 308 14.70 -6.11 -14.29
CA VAL A 308 13.47 -5.40 -13.96
C VAL A 308 12.26 -6.06 -14.60
N TYR A 309 11.27 -6.43 -13.81
CA TYR A 309 9.97 -6.91 -14.25
C TYR A 309 8.91 -5.86 -13.94
N GLY A 310 8.28 -5.32 -14.97
CA GLY A 310 7.29 -4.25 -14.81
C GLY A 310 6.61 -3.90 -16.11
N THR A 311 5.79 -2.85 -16.10
CA THR A 311 5.13 -2.34 -17.30
C THR A 311 6.16 -1.61 -18.17
N PRO A 312 6.47 -2.07 -19.39
CA PRO A 312 7.53 -1.49 -20.21
C PRO A 312 7.38 0.01 -20.44
N ASP A 313 6.17 0.47 -20.76
CA ASP A 313 5.89 1.90 -21.03
C ASP A 313 6.13 2.80 -19.80
N GLN A 314 6.03 2.25 -18.58
CA GLN A 314 6.30 2.99 -17.36
C GLN A 314 7.81 3.08 -17.06
N TRP A 315 8.61 2.11 -17.52
CA TRP A 315 10.05 2.09 -17.34
C TRP A 315 10.81 2.73 -18.49
N ALA A 316 10.20 2.81 -19.69
CA ALA A 316 10.81 3.42 -20.87
C ALA A 316 11.31 4.87 -20.63
N PRO A 317 10.56 5.76 -19.92
CA PRO A 317 11.04 7.11 -19.62
C PRO A 317 12.33 7.14 -18.79
N TYR A 318 12.65 6.05 -18.08
CA TYR A 318 13.88 5.91 -17.29
C TYR A 318 15.01 5.21 -18.07
N GLY A 319 14.80 4.89 -19.35
CA GLY A 319 15.77 4.17 -20.18
C GLY A 319 15.93 2.70 -19.82
N ILE A 320 14.97 2.12 -19.11
CA ILE A 320 14.98 0.71 -18.71
C ILE A 320 14.08 -0.10 -19.64
N ASN A 321 14.67 -1.07 -20.33
CA ASN A 321 13.92 -2.09 -21.06
C ASN A 321 13.51 -3.21 -20.10
N SER A 322 12.35 -3.04 -19.46
CA SER A 322 11.86 -4.00 -18.47
C SER A 322 11.28 -5.24 -19.14
N ARG A 323 11.42 -6.38 -18.47
CA ARG A 323 10.68 -7.61 -18.79
C ARG A 323 9.19 -7.38 -18.49
N PRO A 324 8.27 -8.07 -19.17
CA PRO A 324 6.83 -7.92 -18.94
C PRO A 324 6.44 -8.11 -17.47
N THR A 325 5.37 -7.42 -17.06
CA THR A 325 4.80 -7.54 -15.71
C THR A 325 4.49 -9.01 -15.41
N VAL A 326 4.94 -9.46 -14.24
CA VAL A 326 4.63 -10.81 -13.74
C VAL A 326 3.33 -10.74 -12.97
N THR A 327 2.35 -11.50 -13.44
CA THR A 327 1.06 -11.60 -12.78
C THR A 327 1.01 -12.79 -11.83
N PHE A 328 0.17 -12.73 -10.81
CA PHE A 328 -0.24 -13.92 -10.07
C PHE A 328 -0.86 -14.96 -11.04
N PRO A 329 -0.56 -16.26 -11.01
CA PRO A 329 0.18 -16.98 -9.95
C PRO A 329 1.70 -17.15 -10.17
N ARG A 330 2.29 -16.54 -11.21
CA ARG A 330 3.71 -16.73 -11.57
C ARG A 330 4.70 -16.00 -10.64
N LEU A 331 4.23 -15.14 -9.76
CA LEU A 331 5.09 -14.34 -8.87
C LEU A 331 6.03 -15.21 -8.04
N ALA A 332 5.51 -16.23 -7.35
CA ALA A 332 6.31 -17.11 -6.52
C ALA A 332 7.42 -17.83 -7.31
N THR A 333 7.14 -18.22 -8.55
CA THR A 333 8.14 -18.84 -9.45
C THR A 333 9.28 -17.87 -9.74
N ILE A 334 8.96 -16.59 -10.04
CA ILE A 334 9.99 -15.58 -10.29
C ILE A 334 10.76 -15.26 -9.00
N TYR A 335 10.06 -15.10 -7.85
CA TYR A 335 10.77 -14.90 -6.58
C TYR A 335 11.76 -16.03 -6.31
N ARG A 336 11.38 -17.30 -6.48
CA ARG A 336 12.27 -18.43 -6.23
C ARG A 336 13.42 -18.56 -7.23
N LYS A 337 13.24 -18.06 -8.43
CA LYS A 337 14.26 -18.15 -9.50
C LYS A 337 15.56 -17.40 -9.15
N TYR A 338 15.47 -16.25 -8.47
CA TYR A 338 16.60 -15.39 -8.13
C TYR A 338 17.00 -15.58 -6.66
N ALA A 339 18.31 -15.55 -6.37
CA ALA A 339 18.79 -15.59 -4.99
C ALA A 339 18.48 -14.29 -4.22
N VAL A 340 18.56 -13.15 -4.92
CA VAL A 340 18.46 -11.81 -4.35
C VAL A 340 17.38 -10.98 -5.05
N HIS A 341 16.64 -10.23 -4.28
CA HIS A 341 15.61 -9.30 -4.77
C HIS A 341 15.80 -7.90 -4.23
N LEU A 342 15.59 -6.89 -5.05
CA LEU A 342 15.41 -5.52 -4.58
C LEU A 342 13.94 -5.30 -4.20
N ASN A 343 13.69 -4.91 -2.97
CA ASN A 343 12.37 -4.52 -2.50
C ASN A 343 12.34 -3.03 -2.17
N ALA A 344 12.07 -2.20 -3.18
CA ALA A 344 11.94 -0.76 -3.04
C ALA A 344 10.45 -0.37 -2.85
N ALA A 345 10.14 0.27 -1.73
CA ALA A 345 8.78 0.74 -1.43
C ALA A 345 8.32 1.86 -2.38
N ASN A 346 7.00 2.00 -2.56
CA ASN A 346 6.42 3.14 -3.26
C ASN A 346 6.29 4.34 -2.30
N CYS A 347 6.57 5.55 -2.77
CA CYS A 347 6.45 6.78 -1.98
C CYS A 347 5.05 6.98 -1.37
N ALA A 348 3.97 6.57 -2.04
CA ALA A 348 2.62 6.69 -1.53
C ALA A 348 2.35 5.85 -0.26
N ARG A 349 3.16 4.82 -0.01
CA ARG A 349 3.02 3.93 1.16
C ARG A 349 3.91 4.30 2.34
N ASP A 350 4.53 5.49 2.30
CA ASP A 350 5.60 5.86 3.24
C ASP A 350 6.67 4.73 3.36
N ALA A 351 7.39 4.63 4.44
CA ALA A 351 8.44 3.62 4.62
C ALA A 351 7.92 2.28 5.19
N THR A 352 6.74 1.84 4.78
CA THR A 352 6.10 0.66 5.34
C THR A 352 6.64 -0.64 4.76
N ALA A 353 6.53 -1.73 5.54
CA ALA A 353 6.77 -3.08 5.07
C ALA A 353 5.68 -3.47 4.03
N ASN A 354 6.04 -3.50 2.75
CA ASN A 354 5.10 -3.86 1.69
C ASN A 354 4.91 -5.38 1.57
N GLU A 355 3.91 -5.83 0.84
CA GLU A 355 3.59 -7.26 0.69
C GLU A 355 4.72 -8.09 0.08
N LYS A 356 5.52 -7.50 -0.83
CA LYS A 356 6.61 -8.21 -1.52
C LYS A 356 7.72 -8.64 -0.57
N LEU A 357 7.95 -7.87 0.51
CA LEU A 357 8.87 -8.25 1.56
C LEU A 357 8.52 -9.65 2.10
N PHE A 358 7.26 -9.85 2.45
CA PHE A 358 6.77 -11.12 3.00
C PHE A 358 6.74 -12.23 1.94
N GLU A 359 6.38 -11.89 0.71
CA GLU A 359 6.33 -12.84 -0.41
C GLU A 359 7.72 -13.37 -0.80
N ILE A 360 8.72 -12.50 -0.88
CA ILE A 360 10.12 -12.85 -1.15
C ILE A 360 10.65 -13.73 -0.02
N ALA A 361 10.40 -13.34 1.23
CA ALA A 361 10.80 -14.09 2.40
C ALA A 361 10.13 -15.48 2.45
N ALA A 362 8.82 -15.59 2.17
CA ALA A 362 8.12 -16.87 2.08
C ALA A 362 8.73 -17.81 1.02
N CYS A 363 9.26 -17.25 -0.05
CA CYS A 363 9.98 -18.01 -1.08
C CYS A 363 11.40 -18.41 -0.67
N GLY A 364 11.90 -18.06 0.52
CA GLY A 364 13.24 -18.36 1.01
C GLY A 364 14.31 -17.60 0.23
N ARG A 365 14.06 -16.33 -0.10
CA ARG A 365 14.97 -15.49 -0.87
C ARG A 365 15.35 -14.23 -0.12
N TYR A 366 16.58 -13.76 -0.39
CA TYR A 366 17.11 -12.57 0.24
C TYR A 366 16.53 -11.31 -0.39
N SER A 367 16.02 -10.41 0.43
CA SER A 367 15.52 -9.11 -0.03
C SER A 367 16.42 -7.97 0.45
N LEU A 368 16.76 -7.07 -0.45
CA LEU A 368 17.45 -5.81 -0.17
C LEU A 368 16.41 -4.71 0.01
N ASN A 369 16.47 -4.00 1.12
CA ASN A 369 15.49 -3.00 1.52
C ASN A 369 16.19 -1.73 2.00
N LEU A 370 15.58 -0.57 1.79
CA LEU A 370 15.90 0.59 2.61
C LEU A 370 15.38 0.34 4.02
N ASP A 371 16.22 0.72 4.99
CA ASP A 371 15.87 0.58 6.39
C ASP A 371 14.67 1.44 6.77
N SER A 372 13.76 0.87 7.52
CA SER A 372 12.63 1.59 8.11
C SER A 372 12.14 0.89 9.38
N PRO A 373 11.52 1.63 10.31
CA PRO A 373 10.99 1.05 11.54
C PRO A 373 9.98 -0.07 11.29
N ASP A 374 9.16 0.02 10.26
CA ASP A 374 8.15 -1.00 9.95
C ASP A 374 8.77 -2.27 9.36
N VAL A 375 9.86 -2.16 8.59
CA VAL A 375 10.62 -3.31 8.07
C VAL A 375 11.37 -4.01 9.20
N ARG A 376 12.06 -3.23 10.07
CA ARG A 376 12.76 -3.77 11.25
C ARG A 376 11.84 -4.47 12.25
N ALA A 377 10.59 -4.03 12.34
CA ALA A 377 9.59 -4.69 13.18
C ALA A 377 9.20 -6.09 12.68
N CYS A 378 9.46 -6.39 11.40
CA CYS A 378 9.11 -7.67 10.78
C CYS A 378 10.29 -8.62 10.66
N TYR A 379 11.49 -8.12 10.31
CA TYR A 379 12.68 -8.93 10.05
C TYR A 379 13.94 -8.28 10.59
N SER A 380 14.94 -9.10 10.90
CA SER A 380 16.28 -8.69 11.33
C SER A 380 17.29 -8.65 10.18
N GLU A 381 18.44 -8.03 10.40
CA GLU A 381 19.56 -8.01 9.45
C GLU A 381 20.16 -9.41 9.15
N ALA A 382 19.90 -10.39 10.04
CA ALA A 382 20.30 -11.77 9.80
C ALA A 382 19.39 -12.51 8.79
N GLU A 383 18.26 -11.90 8.43
CA GLU A 383 17.21 -12.47 7.58
C GLU A 383 17.07 -11.75 6.25
N ILE A 384 17.26 -10.42 6.25
CA ILE A 384 17.12 -9.57 5.06
C ILE A 384 18.23 -8.50 5.04
N GLY A 385 18.48 -7.91 3.87
CA GLY A 385 19.35 -6.73 3.74
C GLY A 385 18.59 -5.46 4.13
N LEU A 386 19.12 -4.73 5.12
CA LEU A 386 18.68 -3.43 5.55
C LEU A 386 19.80 -2.41 5.27
N ALA A 387 19.48 -1.33 4.57
CA ALA A 387 20.44 -0.31 4.19
C ALA A 387 19.92 1.08 4.55
N GLU A 388 20.73 1.86 5.24
CA GLU A 388 20.40 3.24 5.66
C GLU A 388 20.51 4.26 4.51
N SER A 389 21.22 3.89 3.43
CA SER A 389 21.44 4.73 2.27
C SER A 389 21.50 3.93 0.97
N ASP A 390 21.47 4.62 -0.15
CA ASP A 390 21.65 4.03 -1.49
C ASP A 390 23.06 3.44 -1.67
N ASP A 391 24.10 4.07 -1.11
CA ASP A 391 25.47 3.51 -1.13
C ASP A 391 25.56 2.23 -0.29
N ALA A 392 24.97 2.23 0.89
CA ALA A 392 24.92 1.04 1.75
C ALA A 392 24.11 -0.10 1.09
N LEU A 393 23.03 0.24 0.37
CA LEU A 393 22.23 -0.73 -0.38
C LEU A 393 23.01 -1.32 -1.55
N GLU A 394 23.75 -0.49 -2.31
CA GLU A 394 24.62 -0.94 -3.39
C GLU A 394 25.71 -1.88 -2.88
N ALA A 395 26.38 -1.52 -1.78
CA ALA A 395 27.38 -2.38 -1.14
C ALA A 395 26.78 -3.69 -0.62
N ALA A 396 25.57 -3.66 -0.09
CA ALA A 396 24.85 -4.89 0.32
C ALA A 396 24.46 -5.77 -0.90
N ALA A 397 24.08 -5.15 -2.01
CA ALA A 397 23.81 -5.82 -3.27
C ALA A 397 25.06 -6.53 -3.81
N GLU A 398 26.20 -5.84 -3.82
CA GLU A 398 27.49 -6.40 -4.24
C GLU A 398 27.88 -7.61 -3.40
N ARG A 399 27.83 -7.49 -2.06
CA ARG A 399 28.12 -8.62 -1.16
C ARG A 399 27.21 -9.82 -1.42
N ALA A 400 25.90 -9.58 -1.59
CA ALA A 400 24.93 -10.64 -1.83
C ALA A 400 25.14 -11.35 -3.18
N LEU A 401 25.67 -10.66 -4.20
CA LEU A 401 26.06 -11.24 -5.49
C LEU A 401 27.39 -12.00 -5.42
N GLN A 402 28.34 -11.56 -4.56
CA GLN A 402 29.61 -12.23 -4.34
C GLN A 402 29.45 -13.52 -3.54
N ASP A 403 28.50 -13.54 -2.57
CA ASP A 403 28.19 -14.73 -1.76
C ASP A 403 26.67 -15.03 -1.78
N PRO A 404 26.18 -15.60 -2.89
CA PRO A 404 24.76 -15.94 -3.01
C PRO A 404 24.32 -17.09 -2.09
N ASP A 405 25.23 -17.90 -1.59
CA ASP A 405 24.90 -18.95 -0.63
C ASP A 405 24.62 -18.39 0.77
N ALA A 406 25.38 -17.40 1.22
CA ALA A 406 25.05 -16.64 2.43
C ALA A 406 23.73 -15.90 2.30
N ALA A 407 23.46 -15.28 1.14
CA ALA A 407 22.18 -14.61 0.87
C ALA A 407 21.01 -15.62 0.91
N LEU A 408 21.15 -16.80 0.33
CA LEU A 408 20.15 -17.87 0.39
C LEU A 408 19.93 -18.39 1.81
N ALA A 409 20.99 -18.54 2.60
CA ALA A 409 20.89 -18.95 4.01
C ALA A 409 20.13 -17.91 4.85
N ALA A 410 20.35 -16.62 4.63
CA ALA A 410 19.59 -15.55 5.26
C ALA A 410 18.11 -15.56 4.80
N GLY A 411 17.87 -15.73 3.52
CA GLY A 411 16.52 -15.88 2.96
C GLY A 411 15.75 -17.07 3.54
N GLU A 412 16.43 -18.19 3.83
CA GLU A 412 15.80 -19.33 4.48
C GLU A 412 15.40 -19.04 5.93
N LYS A 413 16.20 -18.27 6.68
CA LYS A 413 15.80 -17.78 8.01
C LYS A 413 14.57 -16.89 7.93
N ALA A 414 14.53 -15.97 6.95
CA ALA A 414 13.37 -15.15 6.67
C ALA A 414 12.13 -15.99 6.34
N ARG A 415 12.27 -17.08 5.58
CA ARG A 415 11.19 -18.03 5.28
C ARG A 415 10.65 -18.70 6.53
N GLN A 416 11.52 -19.17 7.41
CA GLN A 416 11.13 -19.81 8.68
C GLN A 416 10.36 -18.83 9.57
N ARG A 417 10.84 -17.58 9.69
CA ARG A 417 10.12 -16.54 10.42
C ARG A 417 8.77 -16.23 9.77
N THR A 418 8.72 -16.11 8.44
CA THR A 418 7.46 -15.88 7.73
C THR A 418 6.45 -16.98 7.98
N ALA A 419 6.88 -18.25 7.95
CA ALA A 419 6.03 -19.40 8.23
C ALA A 419 5.44 -19.36 9.64
N ASN A 420 6.18 -18.85 10.61
CA ASN A 420 5.77 -18.82 12.02
C ASN A 420 4.96 -17.58 12.39
N GLU A 421 5.16 -16.42 11.71
CA GLU A 421 4.67 -15.14 12.20
C GLU A 421 3.97 -14.28 11.13
N HIS A 422 4.26 -14.48 9.83
CA HIS A 422 3.90 -13.51 8.80
C HIS A 422 3.06 -14.06 7.65
N LEU A 423 2.28 -15.12 7.90
CA LEU A 423 1.26 -15.60 6.96
C LEU A 423 -0.08 -14.87 7.17
N TRP A 424 -0.94 -14.86 6.15
CA TRP A 424 -2.29 -14.32 6.24
C TRP A 424 -3.11 -14.99 7.34
N GLU A 425 -2.89 -16.29 7.59
CA GLU A 425 -3.52 -17.02 8.69
C GLU A 425 -3.25 -16.40 10.05
N HIS A 426 -2.02 -15.89 10.30
CA HIS A 426 -1.69 -15.22 11.56
C HIS A 426 -2.42 -13.89 11.72
N ARG A 427 -2.54 -13.11 10.63
CA ARG A 427 -3.27 -11.83 10.62
C ARG A 427 -4.76 -12.04 10.88
N LEU A 428 -5.34 -13.03 10.20
CA LEU A 428 -6.76 -13.36 10.33
C LEU A 428 -7.09 -13.95 11.70
N LYS A 429 -6.28 -14.84 12.25
CA LYS A 429 -6.46 -15.32 13.63
C LYS A 429 -6.53 -14.18 14.63
N LYS A 430 -5.60 -13.21 14.52
CA LYS A 430 -5.56 -12.04 15.40
C LYS A 430 -6.75 -11.10 15.19
N ALA A 431 -7.21 -10.94 13.96
CA ALA A 431 -8.33 -10.06 13.65
C ALA A 431 -9.68 -10.63 14.08
N LEU A 432 -9.83 -11.96 14.04
CA LEU A 432 -11.08 -12.67 14.31
C LEU A 432 -11.17 -13.19 15.77
N ALA A 433 -10.12 -12.99 16.58
CA ALA A 433 -10.15 -13.29 18.01
C ALA A 433 -10.87 -12.18 18.81
#